data_92cfa3c239bba6bc38e13e679e74154f
#
_entry.id   92cfa3c239bba6bc38e13e679e74154f
#
_cell.length_a   1.000
_cell.length_b   1.000
_cell.length_c   1.000
_cell.angle_alpha   90.00
_cell.angle_beta   90.00
_cell.angle_gamma   90.00
#
_symmetry.space_group_name_H-M   'P 1'
#
loop_
_entity.id
_entity.type
_entity.pdbx_description
1 polymer ?
#
loop_
_entity_poly.entity_id
_entity_poly.type
_entity_poly.pdbx_seq_one_letter_code
_entity_poly.pdbx_strand_id
1 'polypeptide(L)'
;MLGLVLVARGAIAQTADRPEVNVGDEWQFAAYYSVASTTPNRIWVITSVTDTGIEGTENGEPLRLTRELNVVESPRDRSSNFRLLAFPLEVGKRWQYVNDWFFKMGSSTGTSTADARVVAYEKVTVPAGEFDAFKIVSRDRLSGTAPAGSQWAGEINRAYWYAPAARAIVKSVTHDPYIGTITVQLVAFQARR
;
A
#
# COMPACT_ATOMS: atom_id res chain seq x y z
N MET A 1 30.02 -47.79 0.85
CA MET A 1 29.96 -46.33 0.61
C MET A 1 28.57 -46.00 0.13
N LEU A 2 27.70 -45.45 1.00
CA LEU A 2 26.37 -45.00 0.62
C LEU A 2 26.45 -43.49 0.27
N GLY A 3 26.28 -43.17 -1.01
CA GLY A 3 26.28 -41.79 -1.45
C GLY A 3 24.96 -41.09 -1.09
N LEU A 4 25.03 -40.05 -0.27
CA LEU A 4 23.91 -39.17 0.07
C LEU A 4 23.64 -38.24 -1.13
N VAL A 5 22.59 -38.50 -1.88
CA VAL A 5 22.15 -37.59 -2.93
C VAL A 5 21.33 -36.47 -2.26
N LEU A 6 21.92 -35.28 -2.13
CA LEU A 6 21.24 -34.08 -1.71
C LEU A 6 20.38 -33.58 -2.90
N VAL A 7 19.09 -33.84 -2.86
CA VAL A 7 18.14 -33.23 -3.78
C VAL A 7 17.87 -31.79 -3.33
N ALA A 8 18.52 -30.83 -3.94
CA ALA A 8 18.17 -29.41 -3.76
C ALA A 8 16.73 -29.19 -4.29
N ARG A 9 15.76 -29.03 -3.40
CA ARG A 9 14.44 -28.54 -3.74
C ARG A 9 14.61 -27.09 -4.18
N GLY A 10 14.55 -26.84 -5.48
CA GLY A 10 14.45 -25.49 -6.01
C GLY A 10 13.24 -24.79 -5.38
N ALA A 11 13.48 -23.73 -4.62
CA ALA A 11 12.41 -22.86 -4.13
C ALA A 11 11.71 -22.27 -5.37
N ILE A 12 10.45 -22.63 -5.59
CA ILE A 12 9.61 -21.97 -6.59
C ILE A 12 9.53 -20.51 -6.16
N ALA A 13 10.01 -19.60 -7.01
CA ALA A 13 9.92 -18.18 -6.74
C ALA A 13 8.43 -17.80 -6.59
N GLN A 14 8.07 -17.29 -5.41
CA GLN A 14 6.72 -16.81 -5.16
C GLN A 14 6.52 -15.54 -5.97
N THR A 15 5.46 -15.53 -6.81
CA THR A 15 5.06 -14.37 -7.62
C THR A 15 3.59 -14.07 -7.38
N ALA A 16 3.20 -12.80 -7.53
CA ALA A 16 1.81 -12.40 -7.57
C ALA A 16 1.57 -11.49 -8.75
N ASP A 17 0.59 -11.83 -9.56
CA ASP A 17 0.07 -10.97 -10.60
C ASP A 17 -0.88 -9.91 -10.03
N ARG A 18 -1.23 -8.93 -10.87
CA ARG A 18 -2.21 -7.92 -10.54
C ARG A 18 -3.53 -8.58 -10.12
N PRO A 19 -4.14 -8.14 -8.99
CA PRO A 19 -5.39 -8.73 -8.53
C PRO A 19 -6.56 -8.44 -9.48
N GLU A 20 -7.46 -9.38 -9.58
CA GLU A 20 -8.79 -9.17 -10.14
C GLU A 20 -9.69 -8.60 -9.05
N VAL A 21 -10.17 -7.38 -9.27
CA VAL A 21 -11.05 -6.66 -8.35
C VAL A 21 -12.44 -6.56 -8.99
N ASN A 22 -13.48 -6.77 -8.18
CA ASN A 22 -14.86 -6.76 -8.62
C ASN A 22 -15.65 -5.64 -7.94
N VAL A 23 -16.72 -5.20 -8.59
CA VAL A 23 -17.69 -4.30 -7.98
C VAL A 23 -18.30 -4.98 -6.75
N GLY A 24 -18.34 -4.25 -5.63
CA GLY A 24 -18.78 -4.74 -4.32
C GLY A 24 -17.68 -5.41 -3.50
N ASP A 25 -16.42 -5.49 -3.98
CA ASP A 25 -15.29 -5.82 -3.10
C ASP A 25 -15.17 -4.75 -2.02
N GLU A 26 -14.94 -5.19 -0.77
CA GLU A 26 -14.88 -4.32 0.39
C GLU A 26 -13.67 -4.68 1.26
N TRP A 27 -12.97 -3.65 1.75
CA TRP A 27 -11.90 -3.79 2.74
C TRP A 27 -12.10 -2.78 3.87
N GLN A 28 -11.96 -3.25 5.10
CA GLN A 28 -12.03 -2.43 6.31
C GLN A 28 -10.65 -2.38 6.97
N PHE A 29 -10.16 -1.18 7.22
CA PHE A 29 -8.85 -0.95 7.83
C PHE A 29 -8.98 -0.15 9.11
N ALA A 30 -8.12 -0.46 10.09
CA ALA A 30 -7.88 0.36 11.26
C ALA A 30 -6.49 1.00 11.18
N ALA A 31 -6.39 2.28 11.50
CA ALA A 31 -5.12 2.98 11.57
C ALA A 31 -4.79 3.34 13.03
N TYR A 32 -3.51 3.18 13.40
CA TYR A 32 -2.98 3.45 14.73
C TYR A 32 -1.83 4.44 14.59
N TYR A 33 -1.90 5.55 15.32
CA TYR A 33 -0.86 6.57 15.34
C TYR A 33 -0.14 6.52 16.67
N SER A 34 1.20 6.59 16.65
CA SER A 34 1.98 6.59 17.90
C SER A 34 1.75 7.83 18.77
N VAL A 35 1.23 8.91 18.18
CA VAL A 35 1.00 10.20 18.87
C VAL A 35 -0.48 10.52 19.12
N ALA A 36 -1.42 9.67 18.67
CA ALA A 36 -2.85 9.86 18.85
C ALA A 36 -3.54 8.55 19.23
N SER A 37 -4.52 8.61 20.14
CA SER A 37 -5.14 7.42 20.72
C SER A 37 -6.17 6.72 19.84
N THR A 38 -6.72 7.35 18.81
CA THR A 38 -7.71 6.72 17.91
C THR A 38 -7.72 7.36 16.53
N THR A 39 -7.97 6.54 15.52
CA THR A 39 -8.31 6.98 14.18
C THR A 39 -9.56 6.25 13.70
N PRO A 40 -10.39 6.90 12.89
CA PRO A 40 -11.54 6.24 12.31
C PRO A 40 -11.11 5.07 11.43
N ASN A 41 -11.90 4.01 11.42
CA ASN A 41 -11.76 2.94 10.46
C ASN A 41 -11.94 3.49 9.06
N ARG A 42 -11.23 2.90 8.10
CA ARG A 42 -11.37 3.19 6.67
C ARG A 42 -12.07 2.02 6.01
N ILE A 43 -13.19 2.28 5.38
CA ILE A 43 -13.94 1.28 4.65
C ILE A 43 -13.87 1.64 3.17
N TRP A 44 -13.23 0.79 2.40
CA TRP A 44 -13.19 0.89 0.94
C TRP A 44 -14.22 -0.01 0.33
N VAL A 45 -15.06 0.52 -0.55
CA VAL A 45 -16.06 -0.23 -1.33
C VAL A 45 -15.87 0.09 -2.80
N ILE A 46 -15.73 -0.94 -3.63
CA ILE A 46 -15.56 -0.78 -5.08
C ILE A 46 -16.92 -0.64 -5.74
N THR A 47 -17.09 0.42 -6.53
CA THR A 47 -18.34 0.74 -7.24
C THR A 47 -18.24 0.60 -8.75
N SER A 48 -17.03 0.71 -9.32
CA SER A 48 -16.79 0.58 -10.76
C SER A 48 -15.40 0.04 -11.05
N VAL A 49 -15.28 -0.79 -12.06
CA VAL A 49 -14.01 -1.34 -12.56
C VAL A 49 -14.00 -1.21 -14.07
N THR A 50 -13.03 -0.44 -14.61
CA THR A 50 -12.85 -0.20 -16.03
C THR A 50 -11.45 -0.62 -16.49
N ASP A 51 -11.16 -0.55 -17.78
CA ASP A 51 -9.82 -0.86 -18.30
C ASP A 51 -8.76 0.12 -17.81
N THR A 52 -9.15 1.36 -17.49
CA THR A 52 -8.24 2.45 -17.12
C THR A 52 -8.08 2.64 -15.61
N GLY A 53 -8.98 2.08 -14.78
CA GLY A 53 -8.92 2.28 -13.34
C GLY A 53 -10.05 1.62 -12.57
N ILE A 54 -10.06 1.89 -11.29
CA ILE A 54 -11.04 1.41 -10.32
C ILE A 54 -11.59 2.62 -9.58
N GLU A 55 -12.90 2.69 -9.45
CA GLU A 55 -13.59 3.68 -8.64
C GLU A 55 -14.28 3.01 -7.47
N GLY A 56 -14.39 3.72 -6.39
CA GLY A 56 -15.03 3.28 -5.17
C GLY A 56 -15.26 4.42 -4.20
N THR A 57 -15.49 4.05 -2.96
CA THR A 57 -15.60 5.01 -1.86
C THR A 57 -14.69 4.62 -0.70
N GLU A 58 -14.18 5.62 0.02
CA GLU A 58 -13.61 5.48 1.35
C GLU A 58 -14.54 6.17 2.34
N ASN A 59 -15.21 5.40 3.20
CA ASN A 59 -16.24 5.89 4.14
C ASN A 59 -17.37 6.71 3.45
N GLY A 60 -17.75 6.32 2.23
CA GLY A 60 -18.76 7.01 1.43
C GLY A 60 -18.23 8.15 0.55
N GLU A 61 -17.00 8.63 0.77
CA GLU A 61 -16.36 9.67 -0.02
C GLU A 61 -15.60 9.07 -1.22
N PRO A 62 -15.41 9.82 -2.32
CA PRO A 62 -14.78 9.30 -3.53
C PRO A 62 -13.37 8.73 -3.31
N LEU A 63 -13.14 7.53 -3.87
CA LEU A 63 -11.87 6.84 -3.94
C LEU A 63 -11.59 6.44 -5.39
N ARG A 64 -10.39 6.74 -5.89
CA ARG A 64 -9.93 6.31 -7.21
C ARG A 64 -8.60 5.60 -7.10
N LEU A 65 -8.49 4.46 -7.77
CA LEU A 65 -7.31 3.61 -7.79
C LEU A 65 -6.89 3.29 -9.23
N THR A 66 -5.62 3.02 -9.44
CA THR A 66 -5.18 2.34 -10.66
C THR A 66 -5.67 0.90 -10.66
N ARG A 67 -5.54 0.21 -11.80
CA ARG A 67 -5.80 -1.24 -11.89
C ARG A 67 -4.88 -2.08 -11.00
N GLU A 68 -3.77 -1.52 -10.55
CA GLU A 68 -2.81 -2.13 -9.62
C GLU A 68 -3.13 -1.78 -8.15
N LEU A 69 -4.28 -1.17 -7.85
CA LEU A 69 -4.69 -0.70 -6.52
C LEU A 69 -3.82 0.43 -5.92
N ASN A 70 -3.08 1.15 -6.74
CA ASN A 70 -2.40 2.36 -6.29
C ASN A 70 -3.40 3.52 -6.20
N VAL A 71 -3.38 4.25 -5.09
CA VAL A 71 -4.29 5.37 -4.85
C VAL A 71 -3.97 6.53 -5.79
N VAL A 72 -4.96 6.96 -6.57
CA VAL A 72 -4.94 8.16 -7.41
C VAL A 72 -5.62 9.31 -6.68
N GLU A 73 -6.73 9.03 -6.00
CA GLU A 73 -7.46 10.02 -5.22
C GLU A 73 -8.16 9.35 -4.03
N SER A 74 -8.08 10.00 -2.88
CA SER A 74 -8.78 9.64 -1.65
C SER A 74 -9.41 10.87 -1.02
N PRO A 75 -10.22 10.74 0.05
CA PRO A 75 -10.69 11.89 0.81
C PRO A 75 -9.56 12.79 1.35
N ARG A 76 -8.37 12.23 1.57
CA ARG A 76 -7.23 12.95 2.17
C ARG A 76 -6.26 13.54 1.16
N ASP A 77 -6.06 12.86 0.04
CA ASP A 77 -4.99 13.20 -0.88
C ASP A 77 -5.34 12.86 -2.34
N ARG A 78 -4.56 13.46 -3.24
CA ARG A 78 -4.52 13.14 -4.66
C ARG A 78 -3.08 12.93 -5.07
N SER A 79 -2.86 11.96 -5.94
CA SER A 79 -1.54 11.55 -6.44
C SER A 79 -1.56 11.40 -7.95
N SER A 80 -0.52 11.86 -8.63
CA SER A 80 -0.41 11.73 -10.09
C SER A 80 0.18 10.39 -10.53
N ASN A 81 1.11 9.84 -9.78
CA ASN A 81 1.86 8.64 -10.13
C ASN A 81 2.37 7.88 -8.91
N PHE A 82 1.54 7.74 -7.88
CA PHE A 82 1.84 6.88 -6.74
C PHE A 82 1.86 5.42 -7.20
N ARG A 83 3.02 4.77 -7.12
CA ARG A 83 3.22 3.42 -7.65
C ARG A 83 3.83 2.48 -6.61
N LEU A 84 3.13 2.33 -5.50
CA LEU A 84 3.55 1.42 -4.43
C LEU A 84 3.49 -0.04 -4.86
N LEU A 85 2.45 -0.43 -5.59
CA LEU A 85 2.31 -1.76 -6.16
C LEU A 85 2.71 -1.72 -7.64
N ALA A 86 3.68 -2.53 -8.02
CA ALA A 86 4.18 -2.68 -9.39
C ALA A 86 4.23 -4.17 -9.74
N PHE A 87 3.12 -4.70 -10.23
CA PHE A 87 3.00 -6.12 -10.57
C PHE A 87 3.78 -6.53 -11.84
N PRO A 88 4.15 -7.84 -11.97
CA PRO A 88 4.04 -8.88 -10.95
C PRO A 88 4.97 -8.62 -9.78
N LEU A 89 4.55 -9.01 -8.55
CA LEU A 89 5.41 -8.95 -7.37
C LEU A 89 6.21 -10.23 -7.25
N GLU A 90 7.50 -10.09 -6.94
CA GLU A 90 8.41 -11.20 -6.64
C GLU A 90 9.50 -10.70 -5.68
N VAL A 91 10.03 -11.58 -4.84
CA VAL A 91 11.10 -11.22 -3.91
C VAL A 91 12.35 -10.82 -4.68
N GLY A 92 12.91 -9.66 -4.33
CA GLY A 92 14.07 -9.06 -5.01
C GLY A 92 13.72 -7.99 -6.04
N LYS A 93 12.46 -7.91 -6.50
CA LYS A 93 12.02 -6.85 -7.43
C LYS A 93 12.24 -5.47 -6.83
N ARG A 94 12.71 -4.52 -7.66
CA ARG A 94 12.96 -3.12 -7.32
C ARG A 94 12.39 -2.20 -8.37
N TRP A 95 11.89 -1.04 -7.94
CA TRP A 95 11.45 0.03 -8.85
C TRP A 95 11.57 1.38 -8.18
N GLN A 96 11.56 2.42 -9.00
CA GLN A 96 11.50 3.81 -8.58
C GLN A 96 10.29 4.48 -9.20
N TYR A 97 9.77 5.50 -8.52
CA TYR A 97 8.74 6.36 -9.08
C TYR A 97 8.85 7.78 -8.52
N VAL A 98 8.37 8.73 -9.32
CA VAL A 98 8.18 10.12 -8.91
C VAL A 98 6.68 10.37 -8.87
N ASN A 99 6.20 10.95 -7.79
CA ASN A 99 4.79 11.22 -7.56
C ASN A 99 4.59 12.68 -7.14
N ASP A 100 3.74 13.41 -7.86
CA ASP A 100 3.24 14.69 -7.40
C ASP A 100 1.99 14.45 -6.57
N TRP A 101 1.93 15.07 -5.42
CA TRP A 101 0.85 14.87 -4.47
C TRP A 101 0.23 16.20 -4.01
N PHE A 102 -1.04 16.12 -3.66
CA PHE A 102 -1.79 17.18 -3.01
C PHE A 102 -2.50 16.62 -1.77
N PHE A 103 -2.12 17.14 -0.60
CA PHE A 103 -2.73 16.78 0.67
C PHE A 103 -3.90 17.73 0.96
N LYS A 104 -5.13 17.23 0.84
CA LYS A 104 -6.37 18.03 0.87
C LYS A 104 -6.59 18.70 2.23
N MET A 105 -6.36 18.00 3.35
CA MET A 105 -6.61 18.53 4.69
C MET A 105 -5.70 19.71 5.07
N GLY A 106 -4.47 19.70 4.62
CA GLY A 106 -3.49 20.77 4.87
C GLY A 106 -3.27 21.69 3.67
N SER A 107 -3.97 21.46 2.55
CA SER A 107 -3.80 22.18 1.26
C SER A 107 -2.34 22.31 0.83
N SER A 108 -1.53 21.30 1.15
CA SER A 108 -0.11 21.24 0.84
C SER A 108 0.11 20.48 -0.46
N THR A 109 1.07 20.91 -1.26
CA THR A 109 1.49 20.24 -2.48
C THR A 109 2.94 19.84 -2.41
N GLY A 110 3.32 18.87 -3.20
CA GLY A 110 4.74 18.50 -3.30
C GLY A 110 5.00 17.35 -4.24
N THR A 111 6.26 16.96 -4.27
CA THR A 111 6.76 15.84 -5.05
C THR A 111 7.47 14.86 -4.13
N SER A 112 7.33 13.58 -4.40
CA SER A 112 8.11 12.52 -3.77
C SER A 112 8.84 11.67 -4.81
N THR A 113 10.10 11.31 -4.49
CA THR A 113 10.83 10.27 -5.22
C THR A 113 10.98 9.08 -4.31
N ALA A 114 10.47 7.94 -4.73
CA ALA A 114 10.46 6.73 -3.94
C ALA A 114 11.33 5.64 -4.56
N ASP A 115 12.12 4.97 -3.69
CA ASP A 115 12.85 3.74 -3.98
C ASP A 115 12.12 2.58 -3.30
N ALA A 116 11.52 1.69 -4.06
CA ALA A 116 10.73 0.58 -3.54
C ALA A 116 11.34 -0.78 -3.90
N ARG A 117 11.17 -1.77 -3.01
CA ARG A 117 11.61 -3.15 -3.26
C ARG A 117 10.77 -4.17 -2.50
N VAL A 118 10.58 -5.35 -3.08
CA VAL A 118 10.05 -6.52 -2.39
C VAL A 118 11.20 -7.22 -1.66
N VAL A 119 11.13 -7.28 -0.34
CA VAL A 119 12.24 -7.82 0.48
C VAL A 119 11.98 -9.22 1.00
N ALA A 120 10.70 -9.64 1.09
CA ALA A 120 10.33 -10.96 1.60
C ALA A 120 8.94 -11.37 1.08
N TYR A 121 8.67 -12.68 1.17
CA TYR A 121 7.34 -13.27 1.19
C TYR A 121 7.22 -14.01 2.53
N GLU A 122 6.36 -13.50 3.40
CA GLU A 122 6.32 -13.94 4.80
C GLU A 122 4.88 -13.94 5.33
N LYS A 123 4.67 -14.67 6.43
CA LYS A 123 3.39 -14.63 7.15
C LYS A 123 3.27 -13.33 7.93
N VAL A 124 2.06 -12.74 7.86
CA VAL A 124 1.70 -11.55 8.62
C VAL A 124 0.34 -11.76 9.28
N THR A 125 0.27 -11.45 10.57
CA THR A 125 -0.97 -11.49 11.34
C THR A 125 -1.53 -10.08 11.49
N VAL A 126 -2.80 -9.92 11.19
CA VAL A 126 -3.60 -8.70 11.36
C VAL A 126 -4.96 -9.08 11.94
N PRO A 127 -5.81 -8.14 12.39
CA PRO A 127 -7.14 -8.46 12.94
C PRO A 127 -8.02 -9.31 12.01
N ALA A 128 -7.89 -9.16 10.68
CA ALA A 128 -8.61 -9.96 9.68
C ALA A 128 -8.12 -11.41 9.57
N GLY A 129 -7.00 -11.78 10.19
CA GLY A 129 -6.43 -13.13 10.15
C GLY A 129 -4.94 -13.17 9.81
N GLU A 130 -4.46 -14.36 9.47
CA GLU A 130 -3.08 -14.60 9.05
C GLU A 130 -3.02 -14.73 7.52
N PHE A 131 -2.03 -14.08 6.89
CA PHE A 131 -1.83 -14.05 5.44
C PHE A 131 -0.38 -14.31 5.07
N ASP A 132 -0.16 -15.03 3.99
CA ASP A 132 1.11 -15.02 3.29
C ASP A 132 1.16 -13.76 2.41
N ALA A 133 2.18 -12.92 2.59
CA ALA A 133 2.24 -11.58 2.01
C ALA A 133 3.62 -11.20 1.49
N PHE A 134 3.65 -10.42 0.41
CA PHE A 134 4.85 -9.77 -0.08
C PHE A 134 5.12 -8.53 0.76
N LYS A 135 6.29 -8.51 1.41
CA LYS A 135 6.77 -7.33 2.13
C LYS A 135 7.49 -6.40 1.18
N ILE A 136 6.92 -5.23 0.99
CA ILE A 136 7.48 -4.14 0.19
C ILE A 136 8.00 -3.09 1.16
N VAL A 137 9.24 -2.64 0.99
CA VAL A 137 9.77 -1.47 1.70
C VAL A 137 10.02 -0.35 0.72
N SER A 138 9.73 0.88 1.13
CA SER A 138 10.06 2.08 0.36
C SER A 138 10.74 3.14 1.21
N ARG A 139 11.62 3.89 0.57
CA ARG A 139 12.23 5.09 1.09
C ARG A 139 11.84 6.24 0.19
N ASP A 140 11.08 7.17 0.73
CA ASP A 140 10.48 8.27 -0.01
C ASP A 140 11.15 9.59 0.42
N ARG A 141 11.79 10.26 -0.51
CA ARG A 141 12.27 11.63 -0.33
C ARG A 141 11.19 12.59 -0.82
N LEU A 142 10.72 13.44 0.08
CA LEU A 142 9.62 14.36 -0.17
C LEU A 142 10.13 15.79 -0.14
N SER A 143 9.54 16.62 -1.00
CA SER A 143 9.61 18.07 -0.89
C SER A 143 8.20 18.64 -1.11
N GLY A 144 7.89 19.71 -0.42
CA GLY A 144 6.54 20.26 -0.50
C GLY A 144 6.49 21.74 -0.14
N THR A 145 5.34 22.32 -0.44
CA THR A 145 5.00 23.70 -0.11
C THR A 145 3.72 23.71 0.72
N ALA A 146 3.79 24.34 1.88
CA ALA A 146 2.62 24.58 2.72
C ALA A 146 1.77 25.73 2.14
N PRO A 147 0.50 25.88 2.53
CA PRO A 147 -0.39 26.93 2.03
C PRO A 147 0.15 28.34 2.18
N ALA A 148 0.92 28.60 3.24
CA ALA A 148 1.59 29.89 3.50
C ALA A 148 2.84 30.13 2.65
N GLY A 149 3.17 29.22 1.72
CA GLY A 149 4.34 29.33 0.85
C GLY A 149 5.66 28.82 1.44
N SER A 150 5.68 28.37 2.69
CA SER A 150 6.87 27.77 3.29
C SER A 150 7.20 26.44 2.65
N GLN A 151 8.46 26.26 2.27
CA GLN A 151 8.96 25.02 1.70
C GLN A 151 9.52 24.11 2.79
N TRP A 152 9.39 22.81 2.57
CA TRP A 152 9.94 21.78 3.45
C TRP A 152 10.41 20.58 2.64
N ALA A 153 11.31 19.79 3.21
CA ALA A 153 11.76 18.53 2.66
C ALA A 153 11.94 17.51 3.79
N GLY A 154 11.77 16.24 3.47
CA GLY A 154 11.91 15.17 4.45
C GLY A 154 12.05 13.81 3.80
N GLU A 155 12.22 12.81 4.65
CA GLU A 155 12.28 11.41 4.26
C GLU A 155 11.31 10.59 5.10
N ILE A 156 10.57 9.70 4.44
CA ILE A 156 9.65 8.77 5.06
C ILE A 156 10.06 7.36 4.68
N ASN A 157 10.14 6.48 5.68
CA ASN A 157 10.39 5.06 5.48
C ASN A 157 9.08 4.29 5.70
N ARG A 158 8.74 3.39 4.76
CA ARG A 158 7.51 2.63 4.79
C ARG A 158 7.75 1.15 4.57
N ALA A 159 6.92 0.34 5.22
CA ALA A 159 6.82 -1.09 4.97
C ALA A 159 5.37 -1.45 4.73
N TYR A 160 5.11 -2.29 3.72
CA TYR A 160 3.78 -2.74 3.32
C TYR A 160 3.77 -4.24 3.14
N TRP A 161 2.67 -4.87 3.49
CA TRP A 161 2.45 -6.31 3.27
C TRP A 161 1.24 -6.46 2.35
N TYR A 162 1.51 -6.82 1.09
CA TYR A 162 0.49 -7.15 0.12
C TYR A 162 0.17 -8.64 0.17
N ALA A 163 -1.07 -9.01 0.48
CA ALA A 163 -1.56 -10.38 0.52
C ALA A 163 -2.42 -10.69 -0.71
N PRO A 164 -2.00 -11.60 -1.61
CA PRO A 164 -2.79 -12.00 -2.78
C PRO A 164 -4.17 -12.55 -2.41
N ALA A 165 -4.28 -13.30 -1.30
CA ALA A 165 -5.53 -13.88 -0.83
C ALA A 165 -6.58 -12.82 -0.43
N ALA A 166 -6.14 -11.67 0.09
CA ALA A 166 -7.00 -10.54 0.42
C ALA A 166 -7.12 -9.53 -0.74
N ARG A 167 -6.33 -9.68 -1.80
CA ARG A 167 -6.21 -8.74 -2.92
C ARG A 167 -5.92 -7.30 -2.44
N ALA A 168 -5.18 -7.15 -1.34
CA ALA A 168 -4.96 -5.85 -0.69
C ALA A 168 -3.63 -5.79 0.06
N ILE A 169 -3.21 -4.58 0.40
CA ILE A 169 -2.21 -4.35 1.43
C ILE A 169 -2.89 -4.60 2.78
N VAL A 170 -2.55 -5.70 3.44
CA VAL A 170 -3.17 -6.10 4.72
C VAL A 170 -2.54 -5.38 5.92
N LYS A 171 -1.31 -4.89 5.77
CA LYS A 171 -0.62 -4.11 6.79
C LYS A 171 0.29 -3.07 6.15
N SER A 172 0.36 -1.89 6.74
CA SER A 172 1.42 -0.91 6.46
C SER A 172 1.96 -0.31 7.74
N VAL A 173 3.25 0.04 7.72
CA VAL A 173 3.92 0.80 8.78
C VAL A 173 4.67 1.94 8.11
N THR A 174 4.37 3.16 8.51
CA THR A 174 5.01 4.39 8.04
C THR A 174 5.76 5.03 9.19
N HIS A 175 7.03 5.28 9.03
CA HIS A 175 7.84 6.08 9.96
C HIS A 175 8.04 7.46 9.36
N ASP A 176 7.33 8.42 9.92
CA ASP A 176 7.36 9.82 9.51
C ASP A 176 8.00 10.64 10.64
N PRO A 177 9.05 11.43 10.37
CA PRO A 177 9.77 12.17 11.40
C PRO A 177 8.93 13.27 12.07
N TYR A 178 7.83 13.70 11.44
CA TYR A 178 6.98 14.81 11.93
C TYR A 178 5.74 14.32 12.67
N ILE A 179 5.15 13.20 12.23
CA ILE A 179 3.88 12.68 12.77
C ILE A 179 4.01 11.32 13.45
N GLY A 180 5.26 10.82 13.55
CA GLY A 180 5.56 9.56 14.25
C GLY A 180 5.25 8.31 13.40
N THR A 181 4.99 7.21 14.08
CA THR A 181 4.70 5.94 13.42
C THR A 181 3.20 5.77 13.21
N ILE A 182 2.83 5.44 11.98
CA ILE A 182 1.46 5.09 11.60
C ILE A 182 1.44 3.63 11.18
N THR A 183 0.59 2.84 11.81
CA THR A 183 0.31 1.45 11.41
C THR A 183 -1.12 1.35 10.92
N VAL A 184 -1.32 0.82 9.71
CA VAL A 184 -2.66 0.49 9.18
C VAL A 184 -2.75 -1.01 9.02
N GLN A 185 -3.86 -1.62 9.45
CA GLN A 185 -4.09 -3.05 9.40
C GLN A 185 -5.48 -3.36 8.84
N LEU A 186 -5.57 -4.43 8.06
CA LEU A 186 -6.84 -4.98 7.61
C LEU A 186 -7.58 -5.59 8.80
N VAL A 187 -8.83 -5.18 8.99
CA VAL A 187 -9.72 -5.67 10.07
C VAL A 187 -10.72 -6.69 9.55
N ALA A 188 -11.24 -6.43 8.35
CA ALA A 188 -12.15 -7.32 7.65
C ALA A 188 -12.08 -7.09 6.14
N PHE A 189 -12.48 -8.07 5.34
CA PHE A 189 -12.66 -7.90 3.90
C PHE A 189 -13.71 -8.85 3.35
N GLN A 190 -14.34 -8.44 2.26
CA GLN A 190 -15.25 -9.25 1.48
C GLN A 190 -14.88 -9.16 0.00
N ALA A 191 -14.40 -10.27 -0.55
CA ALA A 191 -14.09 -10.37 -1.96
C ALA A 191 -15.29 -10.99 -2.71
N ARG A 192 -15.84 -10.28 -3.68
CA ARG A 192 -16.90 -10.80 -4.57
C ARG A 192 -16.28 -11.73 -5.62
N ARG A 193 -17.07 -12.70 -6.05
CA ARG A 193 -16.72 -13.65 -7.12
C ARG A 193 -17.35 -13.21 -8.42
#